data_528635f0db0bc83336baa4699ae0b0cc
#
_entry.id   528635f0db0bc83336baa4699ae0b0cc
#
_cell.length_a   1.000
_cell.length_b   1.000
_cell.length_c   1.000
_cell.angle_alpha   90.00
_cell.angle_beta   90.00
_cell.angle_gamma   90.00
#
_symmetry.space_group_name_H-M   'P 1'
#
loop_
_entity.id
_entity.type
_entity.pdbx_description
1 polymer ?
#
loop_
_entity_poly.entity_id
_entity_poly.type
_entity_poly.pdbx_seq_one_letter_code
_entity_poly.pdbx_strand_id
1 'polypeptide(L)'
;KNNHKIVESSNLVPNNDPTLMFANSGMVQFKNVFTGLEKRDYVRATTSQKCVRAGGKHNDLENVGYTPRHHTFFEMLGNFSFGDYFKEEAITYAWNLITKEFGIDKNRLYVTVYHDDEQAFNYWKKIAGFSDDRIIKIATSDNFWSMGDTGPCGPCSEIFYDHGEHLDGGLPGSKNEDGNRFIEI
;
A
#
# COMPACT_ATOMS: atom_id res chain seq x y z
N LYS A 1 -18.36 -1.64 6.69
CA LYS A 1 -19.27 -2.13 5.63
C LYS A 1 -18.93 -3.55 5.18
N ASN A 2 -17.65 -3.93 5.15
CA ASN A 2 -17.15 -5.21 4.60
C ASN A 2 -16.75 -6.21 5.69
N ASN A 3 -17.40 -6.17 6.86
CA ASN A 3 -17.21 -7.08 8.00
C ASN A 3 -15.77 -7.14 8.55
N HIS A 4 -15.02 -6.06 8.45
CA HIS A 4 -13.72 -5.95 9.09
C HIS A 4 -13.85 -5.56 10.56
N LYS A 5 -13.08 -6.21 11.42
CA LYS A 5 -12.92 -5.79 12.81
C LYS A 5 -12.13 -4.47 12.83
N ILE A 6 -12.67 -3.44 13.46
CA ILE A 6 -11.92 -2.21 13.73
C ILE A 6 -10.93 -2.52 14.86
N VAL A 7 -9.65 -2.36 14.55
CA VAL A 7 -8.55 -2.61 15.49
C VAL A 7 -7.83 -1.28 15.75
N GLU A 8 -7.59 -0.99 17.01
CA GLU A 8 -6.88 0.22 17.41
C GLU A 8 -5.43 0.20 16.94
N SER A 9 -4.85 1.39 16.78
CA SER A 9 -3.42 1.54 16.52
C SER A 9 -2.61 0.90 17.66
N SER A 10 -1.64 0.08 17.30
CA SER A 10 -0.65 -0.38 18.27
C SER A 10 0.29 0.75 18.69
N ASN A 11 1.08 0.50 19.73
CA ASN A 11 2.10 1.43 20.17
C ASN A 11 3.13 1.69 19.06
N LEU A 12 3.63 2.93 18.98
CA LEU A 12 4.70 3.30 18.03
C LEU A 12 5.98 2.52 18.26
N VAL A 13 6.32 2.28 19.51
CA VAL A 13 7.46 1.42 19.88
C VAL A 13 6.92 -0.01 20.01
N PRO A 14 7.27 -0.92 19.08
CA PRO A 14 6.81 -2.29 19.14
C PRO A 14 7.30 -2.99 20.39
N ASN A 15 6.41 -3.61 21.13
CA ASN A 15 6.79 -4.45 22.24
C ASN A 15 7.31 -5.79 21.69
N ASN A 16 8.49 -6.22 22.14
CA ASN A 16 9.08 -7.53 21.81
C ASN A 16 9.46 -7.74 20.32
N ASP A 17 9.71 -6.69 19.56
CA ASP A 17 10.31 -6.81 18.23
C ASP A 17 11.66 -6.08 18.17
N PRO A 18 12.79 -6.78 18.35
CA PRO A 18 14.11 -6.17 18.32
C PRO A 18 14.54 -5.74 16.91
N THR A 19 13.79 -6.10 15.89
CA THR A 19 14.11 -5.76 14.49
C THR A 19 13.57 -4.40 14.07
N LEU A 20 12.65 -3.81 14.84
CA LEU A 20 11.99 -2.55 14.54
C LEU A 20 12.09 -1.58 15.71
N MET A 21 12.61 -0.40 15.44
CA MET A 21 12.62 0.70 16.42
C MET A 21 11.22 1.31 16.57
N PHE A 22 10.49 1.48 15.47
CA PHE A 22 9.14 2.03 15.43
C PHE A 22 8.24 1.20 14.53
N ALA A 23 6.94 1.25 14.80
CA ALA A 23 5.92 0.80 13.84
C ALA A 23 5.97 1.72 12.61
N ASN A 24 6.40 1.19 11.48
CA ASN A 24 6.60 1.92 10.22
C ASN A 24 5.52 1.61 9.16
N SER A 25 4.62 0.68 9.48
CA SER A 25 3.48 0.32 8.63
C SER A 25 2.33 -0.26 9.45
N GLY A 26 1.13 -0.26 8.86
CA GLY A 26 -0.07 -0.84 9.48
C GLY A 26 0.03 -2.34 9.74
N MET A 27 0.88 -3.03 9.01
CA MET A 27 1.04 -4.48 9.12
C MET A 27 1.85 -4.91 10.35
N VAL A 28 2.67 -4.04 10.94
CA VAL A 28 3.60 -4.40 12.03
C VAL A 28 2.89 -5.10 13.18
N GLN A 29 1.74 -4.60 13.63
CA GLN A 29 0.98 -5.21 14.72
C GLN A 29 0.42 -6.60 14.39
N PHE A 30 0.35 -6.98 13.11
CA PHE A 30 -0.18 -8.26 12.64
C PHE A 30 0.91 -9.22 12.15
N LYS A 31 2.20 -8.87 12.28
CA LYS A 31 3.33 -9.69 11.86
C LYS A 31 3.21 -11.14 12.31
N ASN A 32 2.94 -11.35 13.60
CA ASN A 32 2.82 -12.68 14.18
C ASN A 32 1.56 -13.43 13.70
N VAL A 33 0.51 -12.72 13.31
CA VAL A 33 -0.68 -13.34 12.72
C VAL A 33 -0.35 -13.87 11.32
N PHE A 34 0.35 -13.09 10.50
CA PHE A 34 0.76 -13.51 9.17
C PHE A 34 1.78 -14.65 9.17
N THR A 35 2.64 -14.70 10.17
CA THR A 35 3.61 -15.81 10.34
C THR A 35 3.02 -17.03 11.03
N GLY A 36 1.77 -16.98 11.48
CA GLY A 36 1.09 -18.07 12.19
C GLY A 36 1.50 -18.25 13.65
N LEU A 37 2.31 -17.36 14.19
CA LEU A 37 2.75 -17.39 15.61
C LEU A 37 1.67 -16.88 16.56
N GLU A 38 0.69 -16.15 16.06
CA GLU A 38 -0.43 -15.60 16.83
C GLU A 38 -1.75 -15.87 16.11
N LYS A 39 -2.82 -16.12 16.88
CA LYS A 39 -4.19 -16.23 16.36
C LYS A 39 -5.04 -15.11 16.92
N ARG A 40 -5.93 -14.56 16.10
CA ARG A 40 -6.95 -13.60 16.48
C ARG A 40 -8.33 -14.25 16.36
N ASP A 41 -9.30 -13.71 17.04
CA ASP A 41 -10.72 -14.12 16.99
C ASP A 41 -11.47 -13.57 15.76
N TYR A 42 -10.74 -12.94 14.83
CA TYR A 42 -11.23 -12.39 13.58
C TYR A 42 -10.28 -12.70 12.43
N VAL A 43 -10.83 -12.76 11.23
CA VAL A 43 -10.08 -13.03 9.98
C VAL A 43 -9.95 -11.80 9.07
N ARG A 44 -10.61 -10.69 9.44
CA ARG A 44 -10.53 -9.40 8.74
C ARG A 44 -10.30 -8.29 9.75
N ALA A 45 -9.38 -7.41 9.46
CA ALA A 45 -9.13 -6.24 10.28
C ALA A 45 -9.02 -4.96 9.45
N THR A 46 -9.39 -3.84 10.05
CA THR A 46 -9.08 -2.50 9.53
C THR A 46 -8.55 -1.64 10.66
N THR A 47 -7.58 -0.79 10.34
CA THR A 47 -6.93 0.07 11.34
C THR A 47 -6.46 1.37 10.70
N SER A 48 -6.34 2.41 11.52
CA SER A 48 -5.56 3.61 11.24
C SER A 48 -4.34 3.58 12.15
N GLN A 49 -3.23 2.98 11.66
CA GLN A 49 -2.03 2.74 12.44
C GLN A 49 -1.12 3.97 12.45
N LYS A 50 -0.79 4.45 13.64
CA LYS A 50 0.26 5.46 13.83
C LYS A 50 1.62 4.88 13.46
N CYS A 51 2.34 5.57 12.58
CA CYS A 51 3.60 5.12 12.02
C CYS A 51 4.68 6.20 12.14
N VAL A 52 5.94 5.76 12.29
CA VAL A 52 7.12 6.62 12.23
C VAL A 52 8.12 6.04 11.24
N ARG A 53 8.56 6.86 10.27
CA ARG A 53 9.61 6.55 9.29
C ARG A 53 10.77 7.52 9.44
N ALA A 54 11.55 7.34 10.49
CA ALA A 54 12.67 8.21 10.88
C ALA A 54 13.94 7.40 11.16
N GLY A 55 14.26 6.45 10.32
CA GLY A 55 15.42 5.56 10.43
C GLY A 55 15.11 4.12 10.04
N GLY A 56 16.15 3.30 9.86
CA GLY A 56 16.03 1.91 9.46
C GLY A 56 15.73 1.72 7.96
N LYS A 57 15.09 0.61 7.61
CA LYS A 57 14.83 0.22 6.22
C LYS A 57 13.87 1.18 5.49
N HIS A 58 12.88 1.72 6.19
CA HIS A 58 11.95 2.72 5.67
C HIS A 58 12.22 4.05 6.36
N ASN A 59 13.03 4.88 5.73
CA ASN A 59 13.47 6.16 6.25
C ASN A 59 13.11 7.28 5.29
N ASP A 60 12.22 8.16 5.71
CA ASP A 60 11.78 9.30 4.92
C ASP A 60 12.45 10.63 5.32
N LEU A 61 13.41 10.60 6.28
CA LEU A 61 13.99 11.82 6.82
C LEU A 61 14.62 12.74 5.77
N GLU A 62 15.24 12.17 4.73
CA GLU A 62 15.86 12.94 3.65
C GLU A 62 14.84 13.66 2.75
N ASN A 63 13.59 13.20 2.76
CA ASN A 63 12.51 13.74 1.95
C ASN A 63 11.57 14.66 2.74
N VAL A 64 11.56 14.56 4.08
CA VAL A 64 10.71 15.39 4.93
C VAL A 64 11.11 16.86 4.85
N GLY A 65 10.13 17.70 4.52
CA GLY A 65 10.35 19.14 4.31
C GLY A 65 10.81 19.52 2.90
N TYR A 66 11.18 18.54 2.07
CA TYR A 66 11.58 18.74 0.67
C TYR A 66 10.50 18.30 -0.32
N THR A 67 9.61 17.43 0.09
CA THR A 67 8.45 17.00 -0.69
C THR A 67 7.15 17.30 0.06
N PRO A 68 6.02 17.47 -0.62
CA PRO A 68 4.74 17.75 0.03
C PRO A 68 4.10 16.50 0.67
N ARG A 69 4.64 15.29 0.44
CA ARG A 69 4.01 14.00 0.77
C ARG A 69 4.75 13.17 1.81
N HIS A 70 6.01 13.48 2.15
CA HIS A 70 6.78 12.71 3.13
C HIS A 70 6.70 13.32 4.52
N HIS A 71 6.35 12.50 5.49
CA HIS A 71 6.25 12.87 6.90
C HIS A 71 6.95 11.83 7.76
N THR A 72 7.61 12.26 8.84
CA THR A 72 8.22 11.34 9.81
C THR A 72 7.17 10.57 10.60
N PHE A 73 6.07 11.24 10.94
CA PHE A 73 4.92 10.67 11.64
C PHE A 73 3.67 10.81 10.76
N PHE A 74 2.93 9.72 10.63
CA PHE A 74 1.67 9.67 9.86
C PHE A 74 0.78 8.53 10.35
N GLU A 75 -0.46 8.52 9.92
CA GLU A 75 -1.37 7.40 10.12
C GLU A 75 -1.56 6.65 8.80
N MET A 76 -1.33 5.32 8.84
CA MET A 76 -1.54 4.45 7.70
C MET A 76 -2.90 3.77 7.83
N LEU A 77 -3.78 4.05 6.87
CA LEU A 77 -5.06 3.36 6.75
C LEU A 77 -4.80 1.96 6.17
N GLY A 78 -5.29 0.93 6.85
CA GLY A 78 -5.04 -0.44 6.44
C GLY A 78 -6.28 -1.31 6.53
N ASN A 79 -6.35 -2.30 5.64
CA ASN A 79 -7.26 -3.43 5.71
C ASN A 79 -6.48 -4.72 5.53
N PHE A 80 -6.83 -5.75 6.29
CA PHE A 80 -6.06 -6.99 6.39
C PHE A 80 -7.00 -8.18 6.30
N SER A 81 -6.55 -9.19 5.54
CA SER A 81 -7.20 -10.49 5.43
C SER A 81 -6.25 -11.57 5.93
N PHE A 82 -6.68 -12.34 6.90
CA PHE A 82 -5.93 -13.45 7.46
C PHE A 82 -6.46 -14.77 6.88
N GLY A 83 -6.16 -14.98 5.57
CA GLY A 83 -6.58 -16.18 4.85
C GLY A 83 -8.07 -16.23 4.48
N ASP A 84 -8.75 -15.09 4.40
CA ASP A 84 -10.19 -15.03 4.13
C ASP A 84 -10.49 -14.51 2.71
N TYR A 85 -10.01 -13.33 2.34
CA TYR A 85 -10.09 -12.83 0.98
C TYR A 85 -8.69 -12.55 0.40
N PHE A 86 -8.61 -12.45 -0.92
CA PHE A 86 -7.36 -12.26 -1.66
C PHE A 86 -7.48 -11.08 -2.63
N LYS A 87 -6.77 -11.14 -3.75
CA LYS A 87 -6.58 -10.03 -4.70
C LYS A 87 -7.89 -9.48 -5.26
N GLU A 88 -8.84 -10.31 -5.67
CA GLU A 88 -10.07 -9.84 -6.33
C GLU A 88 -10.89 -8.94 -5.41
N GLU A 89 -11.12 -9.39 -4.18
CA GLU A 89 -11.87 -8.61 -3.20
C GLU A 89 -11.05 -7.41 -2.71
N ALA A 90 -9.75 -7.56 -2.47
CA ALA A 90 -8.89 -6.46 -2.05
C ALA A 90 -8.89 -5.31 -3.08
N ILE A 91 -8.72 -5.63 -4.36
CA ILE A 91 -8.80 -4.66 -5.47
C ILE A 91 -10.19 -4.05 -5.54
N THR A 92 -11.23 -4.86 -5.40
CA THR A 92 -12.62 -4.36 -5.39
C THR A 92 -12.87 -3.38 -4.25
N TYR A 93 -12.38 -3.67 -3.05
CA TYR A 93 -12.53 -2.79 -1.90
C TYR A 93 -11.77 -1.48 -2.09
N ALA A 94 -10.51 -1.54 -2.52
CA ALA A 94 -9.70 -0.35 -2.78
C ALA A 94 -10.32 0.51 -3.87
N TRP A 95 -10.74 -0.09 -4.99
CA TRP A 95 -11.36 0.63 -6.10
C TRP A 95 -12.68 1.31 -5.69
N ASN A 96 -13.53 0.61 -4.96
CA ASN A 96 -14.79 1.19 -4.47
C ASN A 96 -14.55 2.31 -3.44
N LEU A 97 -13.58 2.16 -2.53
CA LEU A 97 -13.25 3.18 -1.56
C LEU A 97 -12.80 4.46 -2.27
N ILE A 98 -11.86 4.36 -3.19
CA ILE A 98 -11.28 5.51 -3.87
C ILE A 98 -12.29 6.18 -4.81
N THR A 99 -12.98 5.41 -5.64
CA THR A 99 -13.83 5.98 -6.69
C THR A 99 -15.26 6.30 -6.25
N LYS A 100 -15.82 5.54 -5.28
CA LYS A 100 -17.22 5.74 -4.86
C LYS A 100 -17.33 6.48 -3.52
N GLU A 101 -16.52 6.11 -2.53
CA GLU A 101 -16.63 6.73 -1.21
C GLU A 101 -15.85 8.05 -1.15
N PHE A 102 -14.65 8.12 -1.72
CA PHE A 102 -13.86 9.36 -1.82
C PHE A 102 -14.19 10.20 -3.05
N GLY A 103 -14.85 9.62 -4.06
CA GLY A 103 -15.26 10.33 -5.26
C GLY A 103 -14.12 10.76 -6.18
N ILE A 104 -12.97 10.08 -6.14
CA ILE A 104 -11.84 10.39 -7.00
C ILE A 104 -12.16 9.99 -8.44
N ASP A 105 -11.88 10.90 -9.37
CA ASP A 105 -12.13 10.67 -10.80
C ASP A 105 -11.25 9.53 -11.34
N LYS A 106 -11.90 8.43 -11.72
CA LYS A 106 -11.23 7.25 -12.28
C LYS A 106 -10.41 7.54 -13.53
N ASN A 107 -10.72 8.61 -14.28
CA ASN A 107 -9.98 8.97 -15.47
C ASN A 107 -8.58 9.51 -15.16
N ARG A 108 -8.34 9.86 -13.92
CA ARG A 108 -7.04 10.31 -13.42
C ARG A 108 -6.25 9.22 -12.69
N LEU A 109 -6.76 7.99 -12.66
CA LEU A 109 -6.13 6.89 -11.93
C LEU A 109 -5.35 5.98 -12.88
N TYR A 110 -4.20 5.56 -12.41
CA TYR A 110 -3.34 4.52 -12.98
C TYR A 110 -3.07 3.49 -11.90
N VAL A 111 -2.68 2.29 -12.29
CA VAL A 111 -2.27 1.26 -11.34
C VAL A 111 -0.98 0.61 -11.78
N THR A 112 -0.21 0.16 -10.80
CA THR A 112 0.96 -0.68 -11.04
C THR A 112 0.67 -2.09 -10.56
N VAL A 113 1.32 -3.06 -11.17
CA VAL A 113 1.32 -4.46 -10.76
C VAL A 113 2.73 -5.02 -10.89
N TYR A 114 3.08 -6.00 -10.07
CA TYR A 114 4.32 -6.72 -10.28
C TYR A 114 4.31 -7.43 -11.64
N HIS A 115 5.44 -7.41 -12.34
CA HIS A 115 5.51 -7.81 -13.76
C HIS A 115 5.00 -9.22 -14.04
N ASP A 116 5.14 -10.15 -13.11
CA ASP A 116 4.67 -11.54 -13.21
C ASP A 116 3.27 -11.76 -12.62
N ASP A 117 2.64 -10.72 -12.05
CA ASP A 117 1.32 -10.85 -11.43
C ASP A 117 0.18 -10.66 -12.45
N GLU A 118 0.05 -11.61 -13.36
CA GLU A 118 -1.02 -11.63 -14.36
C GLU A 118 -2.42 -11.68 -13.73
N GLN A 119 -2.54 -12.24 -12.53
CA GLN A 119 -3.82 -12.29 -11.83
C GLN A 119 -4.27 -10.89 -11.39
N ALA A 120 -3.39 -10.10 -10.77
CA ALA A 120 -3.71 -8.71 -10.41
C ALA A 120 -3.99 -7.87 -11.66
N PHE A 121 -3.19 -8.02 -12.73
CA PHE A 121 -3.41 -7.35 -14.00
C PHE A 121 -4.84 -7.58 -14.54
N ASN A 122 -5.26 -8.84 -14.60
CA ASN A 122 -6.59 -9.19 -15.09
C ASN A 122 -7.72 -8.71 -14.17
N TYR A 123 -7.52 -8.71 -12.86
CA TYR A 123 -8.51 -8.16 -11.93
C TYR A 123 -8.66 -6.64 -12.09
N TRP A 124 -7.59 -5.89 -12.28
CA TRP A 124 -7.68 -4.47 -12.57
C TRP A 124 -8.43 -4.18 -13.88
N LYS A 125 -8.16 -4.93 -14.93
CA LYS A 125 -8.95 -4.83 -16.18
C LYS A 125 -10.43 -5.06 -15.94
N LYS A 126 -10.78 -6.12 -15.21
CA LYS A 126 -12.16 -6.51 -14.95
C LYS A 126 -12.89 -5.51 -14.03
N ILE A 127 -12.25 -5.07 -12.94
CA ILE A 127 -12.88 -4.31 -11.86
C ILE A 127 -12.89 -2.80 -12.16
N ALA A 128 -11.76 -2.25 -12.57
CA ALA A 128 -11.64 -0.83 -12.90
C ALA A 128 -12.08 -0.50 -14.33
N GLY A 129 -12.09 -1.49 -15.22
CA GLY A 129 -12.37 -1.30 -16.64
C GLY A 129 -11.21 -0.60 -17.36
N PHE A 130 -9.99 -0.74 -16.86
CA PHE A 130 -8.82 -0.12 -17.44
C PHE A 130 -8.37 -0.79 -18.73
N SER A 131 -7.90 0.02 -19.67
CA SER A 131 -7.08 -0.41 -20.81
C SER A 131 -5.66 -0.76 -20.35
N ASP A 132 -4.94 -1.51 -21.17
CA ASP A 132 -3.61 -2.03 -20.81
C ASP A 132 -2.58 -0.93 -20.54
N ASP A 133 -2.72 0.23 -21.16
CA ASP A 133 -1.86 1.41 -20.98
C ASP A 133 -2.01 2.09 -19.60
N ARG A 134 -3.07 1.75 -18.86
CA ARG A 134 -3.30 2.26 -17.49
C ARG A 134 -2.89 1.28 -16.39
N ILE A 135 -2.42 0.08 -16.77
CA ILE A 135 -1.95 -0.95 -15.85
C ILE A 135 -0.48 -1.20 -16.14
N ILE A 136 0.39 -0.63 -15.34
CA ILE A 136 1.83 -0.60 -15.58
C ILE A 136 2.48 -1.78 -14.87
N LYS A 137 3.23 -2.60 -15.62
CA LYS A 137 3.97 -3.74 -15.08
C LYS A 137 5.36 -3.28 -14.62
N ILE A 138 5.68 -3.50 -13.36
CA ILE A 138 6.95 -3.11 -12.74
C ILE A 138 7.70 -4.35 -12.28
N ALA A 139 8.98 -4.46 -12.68
CA ALA A 139 9.83 -5.61 -12.36
C ALA A 139 10.73 -5.40 -11.14
N THR A 140 10.77 -4.18 -10.62
CA THR A 140 11.61 -3.80 -9.48
C THR A 140 10.94 -4.13 -8.14
N SER A 141 11.65 -3.85 -7.06
CA SER A 141 11.14 -3.98 -5.69
C SER A 141 9.97 -3.05 -5.36
N ASP A 142 9.69 -2.06 -6.21
CA ASP A 142 8.61 -1.10 -5.97
C ASP A 142 7.25 -1.80 -5.95
N ASN A 143 7.06 -2.83 -6.79
CA ASN A 143 5.87 -3.68 -6.75
C ASN A 143 6.12 -5.08 -6.16
N PHE A 144 7.20 -5.27 -5.41
CA PHE A 144 7.41 -6.47 -4.60
C PHE A 144 7.78 -6.11 -3.18
N TRP A 145 6.79 -6.08 -2.32
CA TRP A 145 6.96 -5.69 -0.92
C TRP A 145 7.61 -6.78 -0.09
N SER A 146 8.46 -6.37 0.86
CA SER A 146 9.01 -7.26 1.89
C SER A 146 9.09 -6.53 3.22
N MET A 147 8.73 -7.22 4.30
CA MET A 147 8.80 -6.65 5.65
C MET A 147 10.24 -6.42 6.12
N GLY A 148 11.16 -7.28 5.73
CA GLY A 148 12.56 -7.27 6.12
C GLY A 148 13.32 -8.40 5.44
N ASP A 149 14.49 -8.75 5.98
CA ASP A 149 15.29 -9.87 5.47
C ASP A 149 14.59 -11.20 5.64
N THR A 150 13.72 -11.31 6.63
CA THR A 150 12.83 -12.45 6.87
C THR A 150 11.44 -11.97 7.20
N GLY A 151 10.43 -12.78 6.91
CA GLY A 151 9.03 -12.49 7.20
C GLY A 151 8.16 -12.41 5.95
N PRO A 152 6.94 -11.88 6.07
CA PRO A 152 6.02 -11.76 4.96
C PRO A 152 6.59 -10.90 3.83
N CYS A 153 6.40 -11.37 2.59
CA CYS A 153 6.73 -10.65 1.38
C CYS A 153 5.80 -11.10 0.24
N GLY A 154 5.73 -10.31 -0.82
CA GLY A 154 4.96 -10.68 -1.99
C GLY A 154 4.78 -9.53 -2.98
N PRO A 155 4.23 -9.85 -4.17
CA PRO A 155 3.88 -8.83 -5.14
C PRO A 155 2.80 -7.91 -4.58
N CYS A 156 2.91 -6.63 -4.89
CA CYS A 156 1.90 -5.63 -4.58
C CYS A 156 1.36 -4.96 -5.84
N SER A 157 0.26 -4.27 -5.66
CA SER A 157 -0.39 -3.46 -6.67
C SER A 157 -0.72 -2.12 -6.04
N GLU A 158 -0.41 -1.05 -6.72
CA GLU A 158 -0.52 0.32 -6.20
C GLU A 158 -1.42 1.16 -7.10
N ILE A 159 -2.05 2.17 -6.53
CA ILE A 159 -2.92 3.10 -7.25
C ILE A 159 -2.26 4.47 -7.26
N PHE A 160 -2.16 5.08 -8.43
CA PHE A 160 -1.58 6.40 -8.63
C PHE A 160 -2.62 7.38 -9.15
N TYR A 161 -2.52 8.61 -8.68
CA TYR A 161 -3.32 9.72 -9.17
C TYR A 161 -2.47 10.62 -10.07
N ASP A 162 -2.93 10.89 -11.30
CA ASP A 162 -2.32 11.83 -12.23
C ASP A 162 -2.79 13.26 -11.93
N HIS A 163 -1.92 14.07 -11.36
CA HIS A 163 -2.17 15.47 -11.08
C HIS A 163 -2.22 16.35 -12.34
N GLY A 164 -1.75 15.85 -13.48
CA GLY A 164 -1.84 16.50 -14.78
C GLY A 164 -0.50 16.98 -15.33
N GLU A 165 -0.51 17.27 -16.62
CA GLU A 165 0.69 17.59 -17.42
C GLU A 165 1.40 18.89 -17.03
N HIS A 166 0.80 19.71 -16.20
CA HIS A 166 1.43 20.92 -15.68
C HIS A 166 2.45 20.65 -14.56
N LEU A 167 2.54 19.41 -14.07
CA LEU A 167 3.53 18.98 -13.11
C LEU A 167 4.57 18.06 -13.76
N ASP A 168 5.80 18.16 -13.27
CA ASP A 168 6.88 17.27 -13.68
C ASP A 168 6.65 15.86 -13.13
N GLY A 169 7.02 14.88 -13.91
CA GLY A 169 6.97 13.47 -13.56
C GLY A 169 6.45 12.60 -14.70
N GLY A 170 7.05 11.45 -14.86
CA GLY A 170 6.66 10.41 -15.79
C GLY A 170 5.74 9.37 -15.14
N LEU A 171 5.25 8.44 -15.96
CA LEU A 171 4.52 7.27 -15.46
C LEU A 171 5.36 6.49 -14.45
N PRO A 172 4.74 5.85 -13.45
CA PRO A 172 5.44 4.93 -12.54
C PRO A 172 6.26 3.90 -13.32
N GLY A 173 7.48 3.61 -12.86
CA GLY A 173 8.44 2.75 -13.54
C GLY A 173 9.24 3.42 -14.68
N SER A 174 8.99 4.71 -14.98
CA SER A 174 9.78 5.47 -15.96
C SER A 174 10.98 6.17 -15.32
N LYS A 175 11.94 6.60 -16.16
CA LYS A 175 13.13 7.33 -15.67
C LYS A 175 12.83 8.62 -14.92
N ASN A 176 11.64 9.19 -15.14
CA ASN A 176 11.23 10.49 -14.58
C ASN A 176 10.08 10.33 -13.58
N GLU A 177 9.92 9.16 -12.98
CA GLU A 177 8.83 8.87 -12.04
C GLU A 177 8.88 9.70 -10.75
N ASP A 178 10.06 10.16 -10.34
CA ASP A 178 10.27 10.91 -9.08
C ASP A 178 9.60 12.29 -9.03
N GLY A 179 8.87 12.67 -10.06
CA GLY A 179 8.15 13.94 -10.11
C GLY A 179 6.90 13.99 -9.21
N ASN A 180 6.18 15.11 -9.31
CA ASN A 180 4.95 15.34 -8.54
C ASN A 180 3.66 15.06 -9.33
N ARG A 181 3.77 14.55 -10.56
CA ARG A 181 2.60 14.29 -11.41
C ARG A 181 1.83 13.05 -11.00
N PHE A 182 2.51 11.92 -10.86
CA PHE A 182 1.89 10.67 -10.48
C PHE A 182 2.20 10.36 -9.03
N ILE A 183 1.20 10.44 -8.17
CA ILE A 183 1.36 10.23 -6.73
C ILE A 183 0.58 8.98 -6.32
N GLU A 184 1.25 8.09 -5.63
CA GLU A 184 0.64 6.92 -5.00
C GLU A 184 -0.37 7.36 -3.93
N ILE A 185 -1.52 6.65 -3.86
CA ILE A 185 -2.62 6.94 -2.92
C ILE A 185 -2.63 5.92 -1.80
#